data_78db77291ec7cd3600557e47fa8a9f92
#
_entry.id   78db77291ec7cd3600557e47fa8a9f92
#
_cell.length_a   1.000
_cell.length_b   1.000
_cell.length_c   1.000
_cell.angle_alpha   90.00
_cell.angle_beta   90.00
_cell.angle_gamma   90.00
#
_symmetry.space_group_name_H-M   'P 1'
#
loop_
_entity.id
_entity.type
_entity.pdbx_description
1 polymer ?
#
loop_
_entity_poly.entity_id
_entity_poly.type
_entity_poly.pdbx_seq_one_letter_code
_entity_poly.pdbx_strand_id
1 'polypeptide(L)'
;MSGEKIGEGNGQRGMRKVLSTLPNFKVEVSFEERSTLLGVEGMNMGTYTAITKPDGSLEGVGEGVFATLDGEFVTWRGMGVGHFVEAGAVHYTGMLSYSTTSTKLAKLNSIAAMFEFDVDATGKTRSQVYDTSTKAAHA
;
A
#
# COMPACT_ATOMS: atom_id res chain seq x y z
N MET A 1 17.13 -2.85 -1.09
CA MET A 1 17.19 -3.76 -2.24
C MET A 1 15.78 -4.22 -2.57
N SER A 2 15.40 -4.09 -3.79
CA SER A 2 14.09 -4.51 -4.25
C SER A 2 14.17 -5.88 -4.89
N GLY A 3 13.08 -6.63 -4.83
CA GLY A 3 12.91 -7.83 -5.60
C GLY A 3 12.29 -7.51 -6.95
N GLU A 4 11.63 -8.49 -7.51
CA GLU A 4 10.93 -8.34 -8.78
C GLU A 4 9.68 -7.49 -8.59
N LYS A 5 9.47 -6.51 -9.47
CA LYS A 5 8.27 -5.69 -9.42
C LYS A 5 7.06 -6.51 -9.86
N ILE A 6 6.07 -6.61 -9.01
CA ILE A 6 4.87 -7.42 -9.27
C ILE A 6 3.61 -6.58 -9.39
N GLY A 7 3.64 -5.32 -9.03
CA GLY A 7 2.44 -4.49 -9.09
C GLY A 7 2.74 -3.01 -9.11
N GLU A 8 1.75 -2.26 -9.57
CA GLU A 8 1.78 -0.80 -9.53
C GLU A 8 0.37 -0.26 -9.61
N GLY A 9 0.21 0.96 -9.14
CA GLY A 9 -1.09 1.60 -9.17
C GLY A 9 -0.98 3.10 -9.17
N ASN A 10 -2.05 3.74 -9.63
CA ASN A 10 -2.20 5.19 -9.63
C ASN A 10 -3.64 5.51 -9.27
N GLY A 11 -3.83 6.51 -8.44
CA GLY A 11 -5.17 6.84 -8.03
C GLY A 11 -5.27 8.12 -7.23
N GLN A 12 -6.19 8.11 -6.29
CA GLN A 12 -6.56 9.31 -5.56
C GLN A 12 -6.86 8.98 -4.09
N ARG A 13 -6.31 9.80 -3.20
CA ARG A 13 -6.68 9.77 -1.79
C ARG A 13 -8.12 10.25 -1.67
N GLY A 14 -8.89 9.54 -0.88
CA GLY A 14 -10.26 9.92 -0.56
C GLY A 14 -10.33 10.75 0.72
N MET A 15 -11.34 10.47 1.53
CA MET A 15 -11.58 11.19 2.77
C MET A 15 -10.48 10.91 3.80
N ARG A 16 -10.17 11.93 4.58
CA ARG A 16 -9.30 11.81 5.75
C ARG A 16 -10.14 12.06 6.99
N LYS A 17 -9.90 11.26 8.02
CA LYS A 17 -10.65 11.34 9.27
C LYS A 17 -9.68 11.41 10.43
N VAL A 18 -9.75 12.47 11.22
CA VAL A 18 -8.91 12.61 12.41
C VAL A 18 -9.45 11.68 13.49
N LEU A 19 -8.62 10.76 13.96
CA LEU A 19 -9.01 9.80 14.99
C LEU A 19 -8.65 10.29 16.37
N SER A 20 -7.51 10.97 16.52
CA SER A 20 -7.09 11.54 17.79
C SER A 20 -6.04 12.61 17.53
N THR A 21 -5.85 13.49 18.51
CA THR A 21 -4.88 14.59 18.41
C THR A 21 -3.77 14.52 19.45
N LEU A 22 -3.94 13.71 20.49
CA LEU A 22 -3.00 13.63 21.61
C LEU A 22 -2.75 12.17 21.97
N PRO A 23 -1.53 11.79 22.40
CA PRO A 23 -0.33 12.62 22.46
C PRO A 23 0.26 12.94 21.10
N ASN A 24 -0.01 12.08 20.08
CA ASN A 24 0.38 12.28 18.68
C ASN A 24 -0.90 12.13 17.84
N PHE A 25 -1.01 12.89 16.77
CA PHE A 25 -2.25 12.79 16.01
C PHE A 25 -2.25 11.55 15.12
N LYS A 26 -3.46 11.01 14.95
CA LYS A 26 -3.73 9.86 14.09
C LYS A 26 -4.81 10.23 13.11
N VAL A 27 -4.60 9.86 11.85
CA VAL A 27 -5.54 10.16 10.77
C VAL A 27 -5.80 8.89 9.98
N GLU A 28 -7.06 8.58 9.77
CA GLU A 28 -7.46 7.49 8.89
C GLU A 28 -7.59 8.04 7.48
N VAL A 29 -7.01 7.32 6.52
CA VAL A 29 -6.96 7.77 5.12
C VAL A 29 -7.44 6.64 4.24
N SER A 30 -8.37 6.92 3.34
CA SER A 30 -8.79 5.97 2.31
C SER A 30 -8.21 6.38 0.97
N PHE A 31 -8.06 5.41 0.08
CA PHE A 31 -7.61 5.68 -1.29
C PHE A 31 -8.13 4.61 -2.23
N GLU A 32 -8.19 4.95 -3.51
CA GLU A 32 -8.50 4.01 -4.57
C GLU A 32 -7.49 4.20 -5.68
N GLU A 33 -7.06 3.09 -6.26
CA GLU A 33 -6.10 3.11 -7.37
C GLU A 33 -6.52 2.15 -8.46
N ARG A 34 -6.31 2.57 -9.69
CA ARG A 34 -6.29 1.64 -10.80
C ARG A 34 -4.94 0.95 -10.75
N SER A 35 -4.96 -0.39 -10.71
CA SER A 35 -3.75 -1.16 -10.39
C SER A 35 -3.58 -2.36 -11.30
N THR A 36 -2.35 -2.82 -11.41
CA THR A 36 -1.99 -4.13 -11.97
C THR A 36 -1.26 -4.92 -10.89
N LEU A 37 -1.55 -6.21 -10.82
CA LEU A 37 -0.92 -7.10 -9.86
C LEU A 37 -0.69 -8.44 -10.54
N LEU A 38 0.59 -8.85 -10.67
CA LEU A 38 1.00 -10.02 -11.46
C LEU A 38 0.41 -9.96 -12.87
N GLY A 39 0.39 -8.76 -13.48
CA GLY A 39 -0.13 -8.56 -14.83
C GLY A 39 -1.65 -8.49 -14.94
N VAL A 40 -2.38 -8.62 -13.85
CA VAL A 40 -3.84 -8.59 -13.85
C VAL A 40 -4.32 -7.21 -13.44
N GLU A 41 -5.19 -6.60 -14.26
CA GLU A 41 -5.70 -5.26 -14.01
C GLU A 41 -6.92 -5.31 -13.08
N GLY A 42 -7.06 -4.25 -12.28
CA GLY A 42 -8.20 -4.11 -11.39
C GLY A 42 -8.16 -2.80 -10.63
N MET A 43 -9.04 -2.70 -9.64
CA MET A 43 -9.12 -1.55 -8.75
C MET A 43 -8.67 -1.95 -7.36
N ASN A 44 -7.81 -1.16 -6.78
CA ASN A 44 -7.33 -1.36 -5.42
C ASN A 44 -7.96 -0.32 -4.51
N MET A 45 -8.58 -0.76 -3.44
CA MET A 45 -9.19 0.11 -2.43
C MET A 45 -8.50 -0.18 -1.11
N GLY A 46 -8.04 0.86 -0.45
CA GLY A 46 -7.36 0.68 0.83
C GLY A 46 -7.69 1.74 1.84
N THR A 47 -7.49 1.40 3.09
CA THR A 47 -7.62 2.32 4.21
C THR A 47 -6.45 2.09 5.13
N TYR A 48 -5.78 3.18 5.53
CA TYR A 48 -4.68 3.07 6.48
C TYR A 48 -4.81 4.16 7.54
N THR A 49 -4.20 3.91 8.69
CA THR A 49 -4.08 4.89 9.75
C THR A 49 -2.66 5.42 9.73
N ALA A 50 -2.53 6.74 9.60
CA ALA A 50 -1.25 7.43 9.68
C ALA A 50 -1.09 7.96 11.10
N ILE A 51 -0.02 7.54 11.74
CA ILE A 51 0.26 7.88 13.14
C ILE A 51 1.56 8.67 13.17
N THR A 52 1.50 9.90 13.71
CA THR A 52 2.72 10.70 13.80
C THR A 52 3.60 10.20 14.95
N LYS A 53 4.92 10.28 14.72
CA LYS A 53 5.91 9.87 15.70
C LYS A 53 6.67 11.11 16.19
N PRO A 54 7.31 11.02 17.37
CA PRO A 54 8.01 12.19 17.93
C PRO A 54 9.09 12.79 17.03
N ASP A 55 9.68 11.97 16.14
CA ASP A 55 10.73 12.44 15.24
C ASP A 55 10.20 13.10 13.96
N GLY A 56 8.86 13.24 13.85
CA GLY A 56 8.25 13.84 12.68
C GLY A 56 7.93 12.88 11.54
N SER A 57 8.31 11.61 11.68
CA SER A 57 7.94 10.60 10.70
C SER A 57 6.53 10.07 10.99
N LEU A 58 6.04 9.21 10.10
CA LEU A 58 4.73 8.60 10.22
C LEU A 58 4.86 7.09 10.24
N GLU A 59 3.95 6.43 10.97
CA GLU A 59 3.74 5.01 10.84
C GLU A 59 2.39 4.81 10.17
N GLY A 60 2.35 3.98 9.13
CA GLY A 60 1.11 3.64 8.44
C GLY A 60 0.78 2.18 8.66
N VAL A 61 -0.46 1.89 9.02
CA VAL A 61 -0.96 0.51 9.13
C VAL A 61 -2.27 0.46 8.38
N GLY A 62 -2.38 -0.49 7.45
CA GLY A 62 -3.57 -0.53 6.61
C GLY A 62 -3.91 -1.87 6.04
N GLU A 63 -5.04 -1.92 5.37
CA GLU A 63 -5.54 -3.10 4.69
C GLU A 63 -6.40 -2.67 3.52
N GLY A 64 -6.59 -3.59 2.61
CA GLY A 64 -7.36 -3.26 1.41
C GLY A 64 -7.78 -4.46 0.60
N VAL A 65 -8.44 -4.17 -0.51
CA VAL A 65 -8.97 -5.16 -1.43
C VAL A 65 -8.61 -4.74 -2.85
N PHE A 66 -8.00 -5.66 -3.58
CA PHE A 66 -7.79 -5.51 -5.01
C PHE A 66 -8.86 -6.36 -5.71
N ALA A 67 -9.72 -5.70 -6.48
CA ALA A 67 -10.79 -6.35 -7.21
C ALA A 67 -10.41 -6.40 -8.69
N THR A 68 -10.30 -7.61 -9.25
CA THR A 68 -9.97 -7.76 -10.66
C THR A 68 -11.16 -7.40 -11.54
N LEU A 69 -10.89 -7.12 -12.80
CA LEU A 69 -11.96 -6.74 -13.73
C LEU A 69 -12.96 -7.88 -13.96
N ASP A 70 -12.56 -9.12 -13.76
CA ASP A 70 -13.45 -10.28 -13.92
C ASP A 70 -14.05 -10.77 -12.59
N GLY A 71 -13.98 -9.94 -11.55
CA GLY A 71 -14.74 -10.18 -10.32
C GLY A 71 -14.08 -11.05 -9.27
N GLU A 72 -12.77 -11.20 -9.32
CA GLU A 72 -12.02 -11.89 -8.27
C GLU A 72 -11.43 -10.89 -7.29
N PHE A 73 -11.08 -11.33 -6.09
CA PHE A 73 -10.60 -10.44 -5.04
C PHE A 73 -9.30 -10.94 -4.43
N VAL A 74 -8.45 -9.98 -4.09
CA VAL A 74 -7.25 -10.20 -3.29
C VAL A 74 -7.32 -9.23 -2.13
N THR A 75 -7.17 -9.72 -0.91
CA THR A 75 -7.05 -8.82 0.24
C THR A 75 -5.59 -8.66 0.60
N TRP A 76 -5.27 -7.51 1.20
CA TRP A 76 -3.90 -7.26 1.63
C TRP A 76 -3.89 -6.53 2.97
N ARG A 77 -2.80 -6.73 3.70
CA ARG A 77 -2.50 -6.02 4.94
C ARG A 77 -1.08 -5.53 4.86
N GLY A 78 -0.83 -4.35 5.43
CA GLY A 78 0.50 -3.79 5.36
C GLY A 78 0.79 -2.80 6.46
N MET A 79 2.08 -2.53 6.60
CA MET A 79 2.55 -1.47 7.46
C MET A 79 3.77 -0.84 6.84
N GLY A 80 3.98 0.42 7.14
CA GLY A 80 5.12 1.14 6.60
C GLY A 80 5.48 2.35 7.41
N VAL A 81 6.58 2.97 7.01
CA VAL A 81 7.10 4.20 7.59
C VAL A 81 7.00 5.28 6.53
N GLY A 82 6.49 6.44 6.92
CA GLY A 82 6.30 7.56 6.01
C GLY A 82 7.09 8.78 6.41
N HIS A 83 7.42 9.58 5.41
CA HIS A 83 8.12 10.83 5.60
C HIS A 83 7.46 11.90 4.76
N PHE A 84 7.31 13.09 5.33
CA PHE A 84 6.91 14.25 4.56
C PHE A 84 8.08 14.64 3.67
N VAL A 85 7.84 14.78 2.37
CA VAL A 85 8.90 15.06 1.42
C VAL A 85 8.87 16.49 0.92
N GLU A 86 7.71 16.98 0.48
CA GLU A 86 7.54 18.38 0.09
C GLU A 86 6.12 18.79 0.43
N ALA A 87 5.90 20.06 0.59
CA ALA A 87 4.60 20.74 0.73
C ALA A 87 3.37 19.83 0.72
N GLY A 88 3.20 19.02 1.78
CA GLY A 88 2.03 18.17 1.93
C GLY A 88 2.09 16.81 1.25
N ALA A 89 3.22 16.47 0.63
CA ALA A 89 3.43 15.16 0.02
C ALA A 89 4.06 14.20 1.05
N VAL A 90 3.71 12.93 0.95
CA VAL A 90 4.21 11.89 1.85
C VAL A 90 4.69 10.70 1.03
N HIS A 91 5.81 10.13 1.43
CA HIS A 91 6.36 8.91 0.86
C HIS A 91 6.41 7.83 1.93
N TYR A 92 5.80 6.68 1.66
CA TYR A 92 5.83 5.52 2.55
C TYR A 92 6.62 4.39 1.91
N THR A 93 7.36 3.66 2.75
CA THR A 93 7.96 2.37 2.39
C THR A 93 7.52 1.36 3.42
N GLY A 94 7.20 0.15 2.98
CA GLY A 94 6.76 -0.85 3.94
C GLY A 94 6.60 -2.22 3.34
N MET A 95 5.84 -3.06 4.02
CA MET A 95 5.65 -4.45 3.67
C MET A 95 4.17 -4.78 3.59
N LEU A 96 3.85 -5.71 2.69
CA LEU A 96 2.49 -6.20 2.48
C LEU A 96 2.46 -7.72 2.52
N SER A 97 1.35 -8.28 2.95
CA SER A 97 1.01 -9.67 2.72
C SER A 97 -0.35 -9.75 2.06
N TYR A 98 -0.57 -10.81 1.30
CA TYR A 98 -1.78 -10.99 0.50
C TYR A 98 -2.50 -12.27 0.84
N SER A 99 -3.82 -12.27 0.59
CA SER A 99 -4.65 -13.47 0.70
C SER A 99 -5.67 -13.48 -0.43
N THR A 100 -5.78 -14.59 -1.14
CA THR A 100 -6.73 -14.70 -2.23
C THR A 100 -7.12 -16.17 -2.47
N THR A 101 -8.33 -16.38 -2.99
CA THR A 101 -8.78 -17.66 -3.48
C THR A 101 -8.69 -17.77 -5.01
N SER A 102 -8.24 -16.72 -5.69
CA SER A 102 -8.04 -16.71 -7.12
C SER A 102 -6.94 -17.68 -7.52
N THR A 103 -7.21 -18.58 -8.46
CA THR A 103 -6.19 -19.53 -8.92
C THR A 103 -5.08 -18.83 -9.71
N LYS A 104 -5.43 -17.85 -10.53
CA LYS A 104 -4.43 -17.15 -11.33
C LYS A 104 -3.54 -16.22 -10.50
N LEU A 105 -4.00 -15.84 -9.31
CA LEU A 105 -3.24 -14.97 -8.41
C LEU A 105 -2.77 -15.70 -7.14
N ALA A 106 -2.89 -17.02 -7.12
CA ALA A 106 -2.59 -17.84 -5.94
C ALA A 106 -1.17 -17.66 -5.42
N LYS A 107 -0.23 -17.32 -6.29
CA LYS A 107 1.16 -17.08 -5.92
C LYS A 107 1.28 -15.98 -4.85
N LEU A 108 0.36 -15.03 -4.85
CA LEU A 108 0.38 -13.92 -3.88
C LEU A 108 0.29 -14.41 -2.45
N ASN A 109 -0.37 -15.54 -2.20
CA ASN A 109 -0.52 -16.08 -0.85
C ASN A 109 0.82 -16.44 -0.20
N SER A 110 1.86 -16.63 -0.99
CA SER A 110 3.18 -17.02 -0.48
C SER A 110 4.25 -15.94 -0.67
N ILE A 111 3.84 -14.74 -1.03
CA ILE A 111 4.75 -13.62 -1.26
C ILE A 111 4.81 -12.72 -0.03
N ALA A 112 6.04 -12.40 0.39
CA ALA A 112 6.30 -11.27 1.27
C ALA A 112 6.70 -10.11 0.37
N ALA A 113 5.91 -9.05 0.35
CA ALA A 113 6.10 -7.95 -0.59
C ALA A 113 6.59 -6.69 0.11
N MET A 114 7.39 -5.91 -0.60
CA MET A 114 7.70 -4.53 -0.21
C MET A 114 6.94 -3.58 -1.09
N PHE A 115 6.55 -2.44 -0.54
CA PHE A 115 5.86 -1.42 -1.33
C PHE A 115 6.49 -0.05 -1.15
N GLU A 116 6.27 0.78 -2.14
CA GLU A 116 6.47 2.23 -2.06
C GLU A 116 5.12 2.87 -2.39
N PHE A 117 4.73 3.86 -1.59
CA PHE A 117 3.44 4.53 -1.76
C PHE A 117 3.64 6.01 -1.59
N ASP A 118 3.29 6.77 -2.62
CA ASP A 118 3.44 8.22 -2.64
C ASP A 118 2.07 8.89 -2.72
N VAL A 119 1.89 9.91 -1.90
CA VAL A 119 0.71 10.78 -1.96
C VAL A 119 1.21 12.19 -2.15
N ASP A 120 0.82 12.84 -3.25
CA ASP A 120 1.25 14.21 -3.48
C ASP A 120 0.34 15.21 -2.78
N ALA A 121 0.67 16.49 -2.90
CA ALA A 121 -0.05 17.56 -2.20
C ALA A 121 -1.52 17.67 -2.62
N THR A 122 -1.88 17.18 -3.82
CA THR A 122 -3.25 17.20 -4.31
C THR A 122 -4.00 15.91 -4.00
N GLY A 123 -3.34 14.94 -3.36
CA GLY A 123 -3.94 13.67 -3.00
C GLY A 123 -3.80 12.60 -4.07
N LYS A 124 -3.06 12.84 -5.14
CA LYS A 124 -2.80 11.79 -6.13
C LYS A 124 -1.87 10.76 -5.53
N THR A 125 -2.20 9.48 -5.74
CA THR A 125 -1.42 8.38 -5.20
C THR A 125 -0.72 7.60 -6.30
N ARG A 126 0.41 7.00 -5.93
CA ARG A 126 1.15 6.11 -6.78
C ARG A 126 1.75 5.02 -5.91
N SER A 127 1.58 3.77 -6.31
CA SER A 127 2.17 2.65 -5.57
C SER A 127 2.95 1.73 -6.48
N GLN A 128 3.97 1.10 -5.92
CA GLN A 128 4.78 0.07 -6.56
C GLN A 128 5.00 -1.03 -5.55
N VAL A 129 4.92 -2.27 -6.01
CA VAL A 129 5.02 -3.44 -5.15
C VAL A 129 6.04 -4.41 -5.72
N TYR A 130 6.88 -4.95 -4.85
CA TYR A 130 7.98 -5.82 -5.21
C TYR A 130 7.91 -7.12 -4.42
N ASP A 131 8.18 -8.23 -5.08
CA ASP A 131 8.30 -9.53 -4.42
C ASP A 131 9.72 -9.68 -3.90
N THR A 132 9.87 -9.63 -2.59
CA THR A 132 11.19 -9.78 -1.96
C THR A 132 11.51 -11.23 -1.63
N SER A 133 10.52 -12.12 -1.66
CA SER A 133 10.72 -13.51 -1.28
C SER A 133 11.52 -14.29 -2.31
N THR A 134 11.40 -13.96 -3.60
CA THR A 134 12.15 -14.65 -4.65
C THR A 134 13.66 -14.46 -4.51
N LYS A 135 14.05 -13.32 -3.97
CA LYS A 135 15.48 -13.03 -3.79
C LYS A 135 16.14 -13.96 -2.79
N ALA A 136 15.43 -14.28 -1.72
CA ALA A 136 15.95 -15.17 -0.69
C ALA A 136 16.25 -16.56 -1.23
N ALA A 137 15.50 -17.03 -2.23
CA ALA A 137 15.67 -18.35 -2.81
C ALA A 137 17.01 -18.51 -3.55
N HIS A 138 17.68 -17.42 -3.87
CA HIS A 138 18.91 -17.44 -4.63
C HIS A 138 20.14 -17.13 -3.77
N ALA A 139 19.94 -16.97 -2.50
CA ALA A 139 21.05 -16.63 -1.60
C ALA A 139 21.98 -17.80 -1.31
#